data_0746c58ac9825ea5e809e9deebb44d00
#
_entry.id   0746c58ac9825ea5e809e9deebb44d00
#
_cell.length_a   1.000
_cell.length_b   1.000
_cell.length_c   1.000
_cell.angle_alpha   90.00
_cell.angle_beta   90.00
_cell.angle_gamma   90.00
#
_symmetry.space_group_name_H-M   'P 1'
#
loop_
_entity.id
_entity.type
_entity.pdbx_description
1 polymer ?
#
loop_
_entity_poly.entity_id
_entity_poly.type
_entity_poly.pdbx_seq_one_letter_code
_entity_poly.pdbx_strand_id
1 'polypeptide(L)'
;MCRYKNAGVAGYAEAFRSVQSDSPTSNWYSYFENNVLVIYHLIERNILYMNTTNNRNDFYKEQLDKTLNGNEKIETAIAALQKEATEEMLAHTLTVIRHRMQEQAQLIIAVEPPKGDGKISLHAIKTTDGKQWWAAFTSFDEELKGSDKIMSTFTADIDKIFASALQEPSVEGVILSPWNRTLMLNKTLINIILGNPV
;
A
#
# COMPACT_ATOMS: atom_id res chain seq x y z
N MET A 1 -32.71 -1.73 -12.94
CA MET A 1 -32.31 -0.32 -13.14
C MET A 1 -32.26 0.35 -11.76
N CYS A 2 -31.17 0.15 -10.99
CA CYS A 2 -31.01 0.72 -9.66
C CYS A 2 -30.11 1.95 -9.75
N ARG A 3 -30.69 3.12 -9.42
CA ARG A 3 -29.94 4.38 -9.31
C ARG A 3 -29.19 4.38 -7.98
N TYR A 4 -27.86 4.34 -8.02
CA TYR A 4 -27.04 4.71 -6.89
C TYR A 4 -27.12 6.23 -6.70
N LYS A 5 -27.69 6.67 -5.57
CA LYS A 5 -27.59 8.05 -5.11
C LYS A 5 -26.18 8.25 -4.53
N ASN A 6 -25.42 9.16 -5.12
CA ASN A 6 -24.19 9.68 -4.56
C ASN A 6 -24.47 10.28 -3.17
N ALA A 7 -24.09 9.58 -2.11
CA ALA A 7 -23.94 10.20 -0.80
C ALA A 7 -22.63 11.01 -0.86
N GLY A 8 -22.75 12.33 -0.92
CA GLY A 8 -21.63 13.24 -1.15
C GLY A 8 -20.59 13.19 -0.01
N VAL A 9 -19.37 13.48 -0.40
CA VAL A 9 -18.15 13.60 0.42
C VAL A 9 -18.32 14.45 1.70
N ALA A 10 -19.32 15.34 1.74
CA ALA A 10 -19.68 16.15 2.91
C ALA A 10 -20.10 15.33 4.14
N GLY A 11 -20.73 14.17 3.96
CA GLY A 11 -21.18 13.32 5.08
C GLY A 11 -20.05 12.66 5.86
N TYR A 12 -18.90 12.45 5.21
CA TYR A 12 -17.73 11.85 5.86
C TYR A 12 -16.92 12.86 6.68
N ALA A 13 -16.89 14.12 6.27
CA ALA A 13 -16.21 15.19 6.99
C ALA A 13 -16.94 15.59 8.30
N GLU A 14 -18.26 15.47 8.35
CA GLU A 14 -19.05 15.73 9.57
C GLU A 14 -18.95 14.61 10.60
N ALA A 15 -18.92 13.33 10.14
CA ALA A 15 -18.72 12.20 11.04
C ALA A 15 -17.36 12.25 11.75
N PHE A 16 -16.34 12.83 11.10
CA PHE A 16 -15.01 12.97 11.69
C PHE A 16 -14.91 14.08 12.74
N ARG A 17 -15.69 15.17 12.61
CA ARG A 17 -15.70 16.27 13.58
C ARG A 17 -16.40 15.94 14.90
N SER A 18 -17.30 14.95 14.92
CA SER A 18 -18.04 14.56 16.12
C SER A 18 -17.25 13.65 17.07
N VAL A 19 -16.07 13.15 16.67
CA VAL A 19 -15.23 12.25 17.50
C VAL A 19 -14.14 13.02 18.27
N GLN A 20 -14.04 14.34 18.13
CA GLN A 20 -12.99 15.16 18.74
C GLN A 20 -13.35 15.74 20.12
N SER A 21 -14.15 15.07 20.93
CA SER A 21 -14.37 15.46 22.33
C SER A 21 -13.93 14.35 23.28
N ASP A 22 -12.94 14.72 24.10
CA ASP A 22 -12.56 14.12 25.40
C ASP A 22 -11.69 12.85 25.40
N SER A 23 -10.35 13.03 25.35
CA SER A 23 -9.45 12.46 26.37
C SER A 23 -7.96 12.68 26.04
N PRO A 24 -7.10 13.07 27.01
CA PRO A 24 -5.68 13.28 26.80
C PRO A 24 -4.90 12.05 27.17
N THR A 25 -4.60 11.18 26.22
CA THR A 25 -3.60 10.12 26.45
C THR A 25 -2.80 9.82 25.19
N SER A 26 -1.53 10.14 25.31
CA SER A 26 -0.37 9.55 24.66
C SER A 26 -0.01 9.95 23.21
N ASN A 27 1.26 10.22 23.08
CA ASN A 27 2.09 10.55 21.91
C ASN A 27 1.93 9.62 20.66
N TRP A 28 1.17 8.52 20.80
CA TRP A 28 0.83 7.56 19.76
C TRP A 28 -0.22 8.08 18.77
N TYR A 29 -1.17 8.87 19.26
CA TYR A 29 -2.23 9.45 18.44
C TYR A 29 -1.68 10.48 17.45
N SER A 30 -0.71 11.30 17.86
CA SER A 30 -0.14 12.32 16.98
C SER A 30 0.69 11.78 15.83
N TYR A 31 1.34 10.61 16.02
CA TYR A 31 2.11 9.96 14.96
C TYR A 31 1.21 9.23 13.95
N PHE A 32 0.14 8.62 14.46
CA PHE A 32 -0.87 7.97 13.62
C PHE A 32 -1.71 9.00 12.86
N GLU A 33 -2.09 10.11 13.51
CA GLU A 33 -2.79 11.22 12.85
C GLU A 33 -1.95 11.85 11.74
N ASN A 34 -0.65 12.05 11.93
CA ASN A 34 0.19 12.63 10.88
C ASN A 34 0.35 11.70 9.66
N ASN A 35 0.45 10.39 9.85
CA ASN A 35 0.55 9.45 8.74
C ASN A 35 -0.82 9.18 8.10
N VAL A 36 -1.88 9.08 8.87
CA VAL A 36 -3.27 8.97 8.36
C VAL A 36 -3.70 10.28 7.72
N LEU A 37 -3.32 11.45 8.26
CA LEU A 37 -3.60 12.76 7.66
C LEU A 37 -2.86 12.93 6.32
N VAL A 38 -1.63 12.44 6.20
CA VAL A 38 -0.89 12.43 4.92
C VAL A 38 -1.58 11.51 3.92
N ILE A 39 -2.02 10.34 4.34
CA ILE A 39 -2.78 9.40 3.50
C ILE A 39 -4.15 10.01 3.14
N TYR A 40 -4.85 10.64 4.08
CA TYR A 40 -6.12 11.34 3.83
C TYR A 40 -5.94 12.53 2.89
N HIS A 41 -4.90 13.33 3.09
CA HIS A 41 -4.58 14.46 2.19
C HIS A 41 -4.21 14.00 0.78
N LEU A 42 -3.55 12.84 0.65
CA LEU A 42 -3.28 12.22 -0.65
C LEU A 42 -4.56 11.67 -1.30
N ILE A 43 -5.45 11.07 -0.50
CA ILE A 43 -6.75 10.57 -0.98
C ILE A 43 -7.68 11.74 -1.34
N GLU A 44 -7.80 12.78 -0.52
CA GLU A 44 -8.61 13.98 -0.85
C GLU A 44 -8.04 14.72 -2.06
N ARG A 45 -6.72 14.88 -2.18
CA ARG A 45 -6.11 15.42 -3.41
C ARG A 45 -6.46 14.57 -4.63
N ASN A 46 -6.42 13.25 -4.54
CA ASN A 46 -6.78 12.38 -5.65
C ASN A 46 -8.29 12.41 -5.95
N ILE A 47 -9.17 12.47 -4.95
CA ILE A 47 -10.64 12.51 -5.15
C ILE A 47 -11.10 13.87 -5.68
N LEU A 48 -10.56 14.98 -5.15
CA LEU A 48 -10.86 16.34 -5.66
C LEU A 48 -10.40 16.53 -7.12
N TYR A 49 -9.35 15.83 -7.51
CA TYR A 49 -8.82 15.88 -8.87
C TYR A 49 -9.56 14.99 -9.87
N MET A 50 -10.24 13.93 -9.44
CA MET A 50 -11.05 13.08 -10.32
C MET A 50 -12.28 13.77 -10.92
N ASN A 51 -12.71 14.90 -10.35
CA ASN A 51 -13.94 15.60 -10.77
C ASN A 51 -13.75 16.71 -11.80
N THR A 52 -12.56 16.94 -12.33
CA THR A 52 -12.32 18.01 -13.30
C THR A 52 -11.55 17.54 -14.53
N THR A 53 -12.30 17.23 -15.59
CA THR A 53 -11.96 17.14 -17.02
C THR A 53 -10.95 16.07 -17.53
N ASN A 54 -11.23 15.50 -18.68
CA ASN A 54 -10.48 14.44 -19.39
C ASN A 54 -8.95 14.68 -19.50
N ASN A 55 -8.51 15.94 -19.54
CA ASN A 55 -7.08 16.29 -19.60
C ASN A 55 -6.29 16.02 -18.31
N ARG A 56 -6.98 15.91 -17.17
CA ARG A 56 -6.35 15.57 -15.89
C ARG A 56 -6.19 14.06 -15.71
N ASN A 57 -7.12 13.27 -16.22
CA ASN A 57 -7.02 11.81 -16.14
C ASN A 57 -5.77 11.31 -16.88
N ASP A 58 -5.42 11.90 -18.01
CA ASP A 58 -4.20 11.55 -18.75
C ASP A 58 -2.93 11.95 -17.98
N PHE A 59 -2.92 13.12 -17.33
CA PHE A 59 -1.80 13.57 -16.50
C PHE A 59 -1.58 12.67 -15.28
N TYR A 60 -2.66 12.24 -14.59
CA TYR A 60 -2.54 11.34 -13.45
C TYR A 60 -2.16 9.93 -13.85
N LYS A 61 -2.68 9.43 -14.96
CA LYS A 61 -2.26 8.16 -15.53
C LYS A 61 -0.77 8.19 -15.86
N GLU A 62 -0.30 9.26 -16.48
CA GLU A 62 1.13 9.44 -16.76
C GLU A 62 1.99 9.55 -15.50
N GLN A 63 1.52 10.19 -14.44
CA GLN A 63 2.22 10.25 -13.15
C GLN A 63 2.25 8.90 -12.45
N LEU A 64 1.10 8.18 -12.38
CA LEU A 64 1.01 6.82 -11.85
C LEU A 64 1.89 5.86 -12.65
N ASP A 65 1.88 5.98 -13.97
CA ASP A 65 2.75 5.19 -14.85
C ASP A 65 4.23 5.46 -14.56
N LYS A 66 4.62 6.70 -14.22
CA LYS A 66 6.01 7.02 -13.86
C LYS A 66 6.46 6.41 -12.54
N THR A 67 5.63 6.43 -11.52
CA THR A 67 5.99 5.90 -10.19
C THR A 67 5.96 4.37 -10.13
N LEU A 68 5.10 3.74 -10.92
CA LEU A 68 5.03 2.28 -11.06
C LEU A 68 5.95 1.77 -12.18
N ASN A 69 6.26 2.61 -13.17
CA ASN A 69 7.16 2.25 -14.27
C ASN A 69 8.56 1.92 -13.72
N GLY A 70 9.10 0.79 -14.15
CA GLY A 70 10.35 0.23 -13.64
C GLY A 70 10.15 -0.80 -12.52
N ASN A 71 8.92 -1.00 -12.00
CA ASN A 71 8.64 -2.08 -11.05
C ASN A 71 8.69 -3.47 -11.71
N GLU A 72 8.64 -3.56 -13.03
CA GLU A 72 8.92 -4.80 -13.77
C GLU A 72 10.31 -5.38 -13.47
N LYS A 73 11.26 -4.55 -13.01
CA LYS A 73 12.56 -5.00 -12.51
C LYS A 73 12.41 -5.83 -11.24
N ILE A 74 11.53 -5.40 -10.32
CA ILE A 74 11.20 -6.18 -9.11
C ILE A 74 10.55 -7.49 -9.51
N GLU A 75 9.58 -7.46 -10.42
CA GLU A 75 8.88 -8.66 -10.90
C GLU A 75 9.84 -9.65 -11.55
N THR A 76 10.78 -9.16 -12.36
CA THR A 76 11.82 -9.98 -13.01
C THR A 76 12.76 -10.59 -11.96
N ALA A 77 13.19 -9.84 -10.96
CA ALA A 77 14.06 -10.34 -9.89
C ALA A 77 13.34 -11.40 -9.05
N ILE A 78 12.05 -11.19 -8.71
CA ILE A 78 11.25 -12.19 -7.98
C ILE A 78 11.09 -13.48 -8.82
N ALA A 79 10.81 -13.34 -10.12
CA ALA A 79 10.68 -14.51 -11.00
C ALA A 79 11.99 -15.31 -11.11
N ALA A 80 13.13 -14.64 -11.13
CA ALA A 80 14.44 -15.28 -11.10
C ALA A 80 14.71 -15.99 -9.77
N LEU A 81 14.38 -15.33 -8.63
CA LEU A 81 14.49 -15.93 -7.31
C LEU A 81 13.58 -17.17 -7.16
N GLN A 82 12.35 -17.12 -7.68
CA GLN A 82 11.45 -18.27 -7.66
C GLN A 82 11.96 -19.46 -8.49
N LYS A 83 12.68 -19.17 -9.58
CA LYS A 83 13.29 -20.19 -10.43
C LYS A 83 14.53 -20.80 -9.79
N GLU A 84 15.32 -19.99 -9.09
CA GLU A 84 16.58 -20.39 -8.45
C GLU A 84 16.66 -19.75 -7.07
N ALA A 85 16.19 -20.47 -6.05
CA ALA A 85 16.08 -19.97 -4.68
C ALA A 85 17.43 -20.09 -3.95
N THR A 86 18.37 -19.16 -4.25
CA THR A 86 19.66 -19.04 -3.58
C THR A 86 19.74 -17.77 -2.74
N GLU A 87 20.68 -17.72 -1.80
CA GLU A 87 20.94 -16.53 -1.00
C GLU A 87 21.36 -15.34 -1.85
N GLU A 88 22.16 -15.58 -2.89
CA GLU A 88 22.61 -14.58 -3.85
C GLU A 88 21.43 -13.99 -4.63
N MET A 89 20.49 -14.82 -5.08
CA MET A 89 19.28 -14.34 -5.77
C MET A 89 18.36 -13.58 -4.84
N LEU A 90 18.26 -13.99 -3.57
CA LEU A 90 17.53 -13.22 -2.57
C LEU A 90 18.20 -11.86 -2.36
N ALA A 91 19.52 -11.82 -2.13
CA ALA A 91 20.25 -10.57 -1.95
C ALA A 91 20.14 -9.64 -3.17
N HIS A 92 20.20 -10.20 -4.38
CA HIS A 92 19.95 -9.46 -5.62
C HIS A 92 18.54 -8.85 -5.64
N THR A 93 17.51 -9.66 -5.33
CA THR A 93 16.11 -9.20 -5.32
C THR A 93 15.90 -8.08 -4.31
N LEU A 94 16.43 -8.21 -3.08
CA LEU A 94 16.36 -7.15 -2.08
C LEU A 94 17.08 -5.87 -2.53
N THR A 95 18.19 -6.02 -3.24
CA THR A 95 18.94 -4.89 -3.82
C THR A 95 18.13 -4.17 -4.89
N VAL A 96 17.44 -4.90 -5.78
CA VAL A 96 16.56 -4.31 -6.80
C VAL A 96 15.42 -3.54 -6.14
N ILE A 97 14.78 -4.09 -5.11
CA ILE A 97 13.72 -3.39 -4.36
C ILE A 97 14.27 -2.10 -3.71
N ARG A 98 15.45 -2.17 -3.09
CA ARG A 98 16.11 -0.99 -2.50
C ARG A 98 16.39 0.10 -3.55
N HIS A 99 16.88 -0.26 -4.73
CA HIS A 99 17.11 0.69 -5.81
C HIS A 99 15.81 1.35 -6.25
N ARG A 100 14.74 0.57 -6.43
CA ARG A 100 13.43 1.13 -6.76
C ARG A 100 12.90 2.07 -5.68
N MET A 101 13.07 1.70 -4.41
CA MET A 101 12.73 2.57 -3.28
C MET A 101 13.51 3.90 -3.33
N GLN A 102 14.82 3.87 -3.62
CA GLN A 102 15.65 5.07 -3.77
C GLN A 102 15.24 5.95 -4.96
N GLU A 103 14.67 5.35 -6.00
CA GLU A 103 14.06 6.03 -7.16
C GLU A 103 12.65 6.57 -6.85
N GLN A 104 12.20 6.51 -5.59
CA GLN A 104 10.88 6.94 -5.13
C GLN A 104 9.72 6.18 -5.82
N ALA A 105 9.96 4.93 -6.16
CA ALA A 105 8.93 4.06 -6.71
C ALA A 105 7.83 3.79 -5.68
N GLN A 106 6.63 3.55 -6.19
CA GLN A 106 5.44 3.26 -5.39
C GLN A 106 4.99 1.82 -5.59
N LEU A 107 4.23 1.32 -4.62
CA LEU A 107 3.48 0.07 -4.69
C LEU A 107 1.99 0.36 -4.65
N ILE A 108 1.22 -0.52 -5.24
CA ILE A 108 -0.24 -0.51 -5.12
C ILE A 108 -0.62 -1.25 -3.86
N ILE A 109 -1.42 -0.61 -3.02
CA ILE A 109 -1.89 -1.15 -1.75
C ILE A 109 -3.40 -1.32 -1.82
N ALA A 110 -3.88 -2.51 -1.53
CA ALA A 110 -5.29 -2.79 -1.43
C ALA A 110 -5.83 -2.45 -0.03
N VAL A 111 -7.05 -1.91 0.02
CA VAL A 111 -7.74 -1.59 1.26
C VAL A 111 -9.00 -2.42 1.42
N GLU A 112 -9.30 -2.78 2.65
CA GLU A 112 -10.55 -3.43 2.97
C GLU A 112 -11.74 -2.46 2.88
N PRO A 113 -12.93 -2.95 2.55
CA PRO A 113 -14.13 -2.14 2.60
C PRO A 113 -14.29 -1.49 3.98
N PRO A 114 -14.73 -0.22 4.05
CA PRO A 114 -14.94 0.47 5.33
C PRO A 114 -15.91 -0.30 6.22
N LYS A 115 -15.51 -0.55 7.47
CA LYS A 115 -16.33 -1.26 8.48
C LYS A 115 -17.25 -0.31 9.27
N GLY A 116 -17.31 0.98 8.89
CA GLY A 116 -18.16 1.99 9.55
C GLY A 116 -17.55 2.58 10.83
N ASP A 117 -16.32 2.22 11.18
CA ASP A 117 -15.56 2.74 12.33
C ASP A 117 -14.67 3.94 11.98
N GLY A 118 -14.76 4.43 10.75
CA GLY A 118 -13.97 5.56 10.24
C GLY A 118 -12.48 5.23 10.01
N LYS A 119 -12.07 3.96 10.17
CA LYS A 119 -10.68 3.52 9.96
C LYS A 119 -10.49 2.91 8.58
N ILE A 120 -9.37 3.21 7.97
CA ILE A 120 -8.91 2.55 6.76
C ILE A 120 -8.04 1.36 7.19
N SER A 121 -8.45 0.14 6.81
CA SER A 121 -7.68 -1.07 7.03
C SER A 121 -7.01 -1.50 5.74
N LEU A 122 -5.70 -1.72 5.78
CA LEU A 122 -5.00 -2.32 4.65
C LEU A 122 -5.41 -3.79 4.52
N HIS A 123 -5.53 -4.24 3.27
CA HIS A 123 -5.84 -5.64 3.02
C HIS A 123 -4.71 -6.54 3.53
N ALA A 124 -5.05 -7.43 4.46
CA ALA A 124 -4.12 -8.35 5.06
C ALA A 124 -4.43 -9.79 4.64
N ILE A 125 -3.40 -10.50 4.24
CA ILE A 125 -3.47 -11.94 3.92
C ILE A 125 -3.07 -12.71 5.16
N LYS A 126 -3.91 -13.65 5.55
CA LYS A 126 -3.62 -14.57 6.65
C LYS A 126 -3.04 -15.87 6.08
N THR A 127 -1.84 -16.21 6.52
CA THR A 127 -1.19 -17.47 6.16
C THR A 127 -1.70 -18.63 7.00
N THR A 128 -1.41 -19.86 6.60
CA THR A 128 -1.89 -21.08 7.26
C THR A 128 -1.40 -21.22 8.72
N ASP A 129 -0.27 -20.62 9.05
CA ASP A 129 0.27 -20.52 10.41
C ASP A 129 -0.39 -19.42 11.26
N GLY A 130 -1.40 -18.75 10.71
CA GLY A 130 -2.20 -17.72 11.40
C GLY A 130 -1.62 -16.32 11.37
N LYS A 131 -0.45 -16.12 10.77
CA LYS A 131 0.21 -14.82 10.65
C LYS A 131 -0.46 -13.93 9.63
N GLN A 132 -0.42 -12.61 9.87
CA GLN A 132 -0.99 -11.62 8.96
C GLN A 132 0.11 -10.85 8.23
N TRP A 133 -0.14 -10.53 6.98
CA TRP A 133 0.79 -9.85 6.08
C TRP A 133 0.03 -8.83 5.25
N TRP A 134 0.55 -7.63 5.12
CA TRP A 134 -0.04 -6.67 4.20
C TRP A 134 0.23 -7.06 2.76
N ALA A 135 -0.81 -6.96 1.91
CA ALA A 135 -0.70 -7.19 0.48
C ALA A 135 -0.32 -5.90 -0.24
N ALA A 136 0.74 -5.97 -1.04
CA ALA A 136 1.19 -4.90 -1.92
C ALA A 136 1.48 -5.47 -3.32
N PHE A 137 1.29 -4.65 -4.36
CA PHE A 137 1.46 -5.09 -5.74
C PHE A 137 2.39 -4.14 -6.48
N THR A 138 3.18 -4.71 -7.37
CA THR A 138 4.14 -3.98 -8.20
C THR A 138 3.48 -3.29 -9.40
N SER A 139 2.34 -3.83 -9.85
CA SER A 139 1.55 -3.32 -10.95
C SER A 139 0.07 -3.68 -10.78
N PHE A 140 -0.82 -2.98 -11.51
CA PHE A 140 -2.25 -3.33 -11.55
C PHE A 140 -2.48 -4.72 -12.17
N ASP A 141 -1.63 -5.14 -13.11
CA ASP A 141 -1.70 -6.47 -13.69
C ASP A 141 -1.45 -7.57 -12.64
N GLU A 142 -0.54 -7.33 -11.67
CA GLU A 142 -0.32 -8.26 -10.57
C GLU A 142 -1.48 -8.26 -9.56
N GLU A 143 -2.12 -7.12 -9.33
CA GLU A 143 -3.31 -7.04 -8.47
C GLU A 143 -4.50 -7.80 -9.04
N LEU A 144 -4.73 -7.68 -10.36
CA LEU A 144 -5.87 -8.32 -11.03
C LEU A 144 -5.75 -9.85 -11.17
N LYS A 145 -4.57 -10.44 -11.06
CA LYS A 145 -4.36 -11.88 -11.29
C LYS A 145 -5.02 -12.80 -10.28
N GLY A 146 -5.36 -12.34 -9.10
CA GLY A 146 -5.82 -13.22 -8.03
C GLY A 146 -7.16 -12.87 -7.43
N SER A 147 -7.85 -11.87 -7.92
CA SER A 147 -9.08 -11.40 -7.31
C SER A 147 -10.23 -11.40 -8.32
N ASP A 148 -11.27 -12.19 -8.05
CA ASP A 148 -12.57 -12.05 -8.70
C ASP A 148 -13.30 -10.76 -8.27
N LYS A 149 -12.72 -10.01 -7.34
CA LYS A 149 -13.27 -8.76 -6.79
C LYS A 149 -12.29 -7.63 -6.99
N ILE A 150 -12.74 -6.56 -7.62
CA ILE A 150 -12.01 -5.30 -7.68
C ILE A 150 -11.92 -4.75 -6.26
N MET A 151 -10.71 -4.61 -5.74
CA MET A 151 -10.44 -3.97 -4.46
C MET A 151 -10.25 -2.46 -4.65
N SER A 152 -10.59 -1.69 -3.62
CA SER A 152 -10.15 -0.30 -3.58
C SER A 152 -8.64 -0.28 -3.35
N THR A 153 -7.92 0.50 -4.15
CA THR A 153 -6.47 0.57 -4.08
C THR A 153 -5.98 2.02 -4.05
N PHE A 154 -4.80 2.23 -3.50
CA PHE A 154 -4.04 3.47 -3.62
C PHE A 154 -2.57 3.14 -3.84
N THR A 155 -1.77 4.12 -4.28
CA THR A 155 -0.33 3.97 -4.39
C THR A 155 0.37 4.60 -3.19
N ALA A 156 1.44 3.97 -2.72
CA ALA A 156 2.25 4.49 -1.64
C ALA A 156 3.74 4.21 -1.90
N ASP A 157 4.59 5.11 -1.42
CA ASP A 157 6.03 4.97 -1.54
C ASP A 157 6.51 3.71 -0.81
N ILE A 158 7.44 2.98 -1.42
CA ILE A 158 7.95 1.71 -0.89
C ILE A 158 8.49 1.88 0.54
N ASP A 159 9.27 2.94 0.79
CA ASP A 159 9.86 3.23 2.10
C ASP A 159 8.81 3.44 3.18
N LYS A 160 7.71 4.16 2.86
CA LYS A 160 6.63 4.46 3.80
C LYS A 160 5.83 3.22 4.18
N ILE A 161 5.51 2.37 3.20
CA ILE A 161 4.81 1.11 3.47
C ILE A 161 5.69 0.19 4.33
N PHE A 162 6.97 0.08 4.02
CA PHE A 162 7.89 -0.75 4.79
C PHE A 162 8.10 -0.23 6.21
N ALA A 163 8.29 1.09 6.37
CA ALA A 163 8.40 1.69 7.69
C ALA A 163 7.13 1.48 8.53
N SER A 164 5.95 1.61 7.90
CA SER A 164 4.66 1.37 8.57
C SER A 164 4.49 -0.10 8.98
N ALA A 165 4.90 -1.06 8.13
CA ALA A 165 4.83 -2.48 8.45
C ALA A 165 5.75 -2.87 9.63
N LEU A 166 6.90 -2.20 9.78
CA LEU A 166 7.78 -2.42 10.93
C LEU A 166 7.12 -2.01 12.25
N GLN A 167 6.31 -0.96 12.21
CA GLN A 167 5.66 -0.39 13.40
C GLN A 167 4.33 -1.09 13.75
N GLU A 168 3.71 -1.79 12.80
CA GLU A 168 2.44 -2.48 13.03
C GLU A 168 2.69 -3.86 13.65
N PRO A 169 2.35 -4.07 14.95
CA PRO A 169 2.62 -5.33 15.62
C PRO A 169 1.73 -6.48 15.15
N SER A 170 0.57 -6.18 14.55
CA SER A 170 -0.38 -7.20 14.10
C SER A 170 0.03 -7.89 12.80
N VAL A 171 1.06 -7.38 12.10
CA VAL A 171 1.55 -7.98 10.85
C VAL A 171 3.00 -8.42 10.95
N GLU A 172 3.34 -9.50 10.26
CA GLU A 172 4.70 -10.02 10.16
C GLU A 172 5.57 -9.25 9.15
N GLY A 173 4.92 -8.59 8.19
CA GLY A 173 5.58 -7.86 7.13
C GLY A 173 4.66 -7.60 5.93
N VAL A 174 5.25 -7.58 4.74
CA VAL A 174 4.57 -7.30 3.46
C VAL A 174 4.74 -8.47 2.51
N ILE A 175 3.66 -8.88 1.83
CA ILE A 175 3.71 -9.79 0.70
C ILE A 175 3.60 -8.96 -0.58
N LEU A 176 4.62 -9.05 -1.42
CA LEU A 176 4.58 -8.47 -2.77
C LEU A 176 3.92 -9.46 -3.73
N SER A 177 2.98 -8.95 -4.53
CA SER A 177 2.28 -9.67 -5.61
C SER A 177 1.84 -11.08 -5.22
N PRO A 178 0.94 -11.22 -4.23
CA PRO A 178 0.62 -12.50 -3.57
C PRO A 178 0.03 -13.57 -4.50
N TRP A 179 -0.41 -13.20 -5.70
CA TRP A 179 -1.13 -14.10 -6.59
C TRP A 179 -0.28 -14.75 -7.68
N ASN A 180 0.91 -14.21 -7.95
CA ASN A 180 1.75 -14.68 -9.07
C ASN A 180 3.24 -14.67 -8.71
N ARG A 181 3.88 -13.50 -8.73
CA ARG A 181 5.30 -13.35 -8.41
C ARG A 181 5.46 -13.00 -6.94
N THR A 182 5.12 -13.96 -6.08
CA THR A 182 5.02 -13.75 -4.64
C THR A 182 6.39 -13.65 -3.98
N LEU A 183 6.61 -12.59 -3.21
CA LEU A 183 7.75 -12.46 -2.31
C LEU A 183 7.25 -12.01 -0.94
N MET A 184 7.57 -12.81 0.09
CA MET A 184 7.27 -12.48 1.48
C MET A 184 8.44 -11.76 2.13
N LEU A 185 8.23 -10.51 2.52
CA LEU A 185 9.21 -9.66 3.18
C LEU A 185 8.84 -9.54 4.66
N ASN A 186 9.48 -10.36 5.51
CA ASN A 186 9.34 -10.21 6.95
C ASN A 186 10.06 -8.94 7.45
N LYS A 187 9.86 -8.58 8.70
CA LYS A 187 10.45 -7.37 9.31
C LYS A 187 11.98 -7.33 9.21
N THR A 188 12.65 -8.48 9.27
CA THR A 188 14.11 -8.58 9.09
C THR A 188 14.53 -8.18 7.66
N LEU A 189 13.88 -8.76 6.64
CA LEU A 189 14.17 -8.43 5.25
C LEU A 189 13.82 -6.97 4.91
N ILE A 190 12.73 -6.46 5.49
CA ILE A 190 12.35 -5.04 5.36
C ILE A 190 13.43 -4.14 5.96
N ASN A 191 13.97 -4.46 7.16
CA ASN A 191 15.07 -3.69 7.73
C ASN A 191 16.31 -3.72 6.85
N ILE A 192 16.65 -4.87 6.26
CA ILE A 192 17.74 -4.98 5.28
C ILE A 192 17.50 -4.05 4.09
N ILE A 193 16.29 -4.03 3.51
CA ILE A 193 15.97 -3.14 2.38
C ILE A 193 16.09 -1.66 2.77
N LEU A 194 15.60 -1.28 3.95
CA LEU A 194 15.67 0.09 4.46
C LEU A 194 17.10 0.51 4.85
N GLY A 195 18.02 -0.44 5.00
CA GLY A 195 19.39 -0.16 5.46
C GLY A 195 19.51 0.02 6.97
N ASN A 196 18.53 -0.44 7.73
CA ASN A 196 18.57 -0.45 9.19
C ASN A 196 19.50 -1.56 9.70
N PRO A 197 20.16 -1.37 10.85
CA PRO A 197 20.88 -2.47 11.49
C PRO A 197 19.92 -3.61 11.87
N VAL A 198 20.34 -4.83 11.61
CA VAL A 198 19.57 -6.06 11.89
C VAL A 198 20.14 -6.76 13.12
#